data_f1f03188701e3d32a23692aa79c8d947
#
_entry.id   f1f03188701e3d32a23692aa79c8d947
#
_cell.length_a   1.000
_cell.length_b   1.000
_cell.length_c   1.000
_cell.angle_alpha   90.00
_cell.angle_beta   90.00
_cell.angle_gamma   90.00
#
_symmetry.space_group_name_H-M   'P 1'
#
loop_
_entity.id
_entity.type
_entity.pdbx_description
1 polymer ?
#
loop_
_entity_poly.entity_id
_entity_poly.type
_entity_poly.pdbx_seq_one_letter_code
_entity_poly.pdbx_strand_id
1 'polypeptide(L)'
;MMKLWVIVIASLMFLPKSGFAAANAEDILIASDAIRNPGRAFSVTVTLTEFQAGKQVDTSTLVSYSRTQAQGGQFASLVRFVLPARDAGKLMLKNGNDLWFYDPTNKASVRLSPQQRLLGQASNGDVATVNLAKDYKATLVGDEDVLDGERRTRKAHKLALAAVSPDVTYASIEMWIDVENNRPLKARFFAESSRLLKTAYYRRFQSELGAERPTETVIIDGLDPQSVTLMRFSDYKARTIPDTWLQRDFLPRFQPE
;
A
#
# COMPACT_ATOMS: atom_id res chain seq x y z
N MET A 1 65.80 -54.97 7.94
CA MET A 1 65.49 -53.71 7.26
C MET A 1 63.95 -53.53 7.22
N MET A 2 63.41 -52.73 8.12
CA MET A 2 61.99 -52.57 8.31
C MET A 2 61.62 -51.15 7.76
N LYS A 3 60.84 -51.06 6.68
CA LYS A 3 60.43 -49.83 6.08
C LYS A 3 59.17 -49.33 6.77
N LEU A 4 59.28 -48.19 7.47
CA LEU A 4 58.17 -47.46 8.09
C LEU A 4 57.43 -46.67 7.00
N TRP A 5 56.12 -46.93 6.82
CA TRP A 5 55.24 -46.14 5.98
C TRP A 5 54.52 -45.09 6.85
N VAL A 6 54.76 -43.81 6.57
CA VAL A 6 54.05 -42.68 7.19
C VAL A 6 52.82 -42.41 6.37
N ILE A 7 51.66 -42.64 6.96
CA ILE A 7 50.35 -42.24 6.34
C ILE A 7 50.05 -40.82 6.80
N VAL A 8 50.11 -39.88 5.84
CA VAL A 8 49.66 -38.49 6.05
C VAL A 8 48.14 -38.45 5.81
N ILE A 9 47.36 -38.29 6.87
CA ILE A 9 45.90 -38.04 6.79
C ILE A 9 45.70 -36.55 6.56
N ALA A 10 45.34 -36.15 5.32
CA ALA A 10 44.90 -34.80 5.01
C ALA A 10 43.47 -34.61 5.51
N SER A 11 43.32 -33.90 6.62
CA SER A 11 42.04 -33.52 7.18
C SER A 11 41.44 -32.38 6.33
N LEU A 12 40.44 -32.69 5.51
CA LEU A 12 39.68 -31.70 4.72
C LEU A 12 38.75 -30.98 5.68
N MET A 13 39.11 -29.74 6.08
CA MET A 13 38.20 -28.85 6.82
C MET A 13 37.07 -28.40 5.89
N PHE A 14 35.88 -28.97 6.09
CA PHE A 14 34.65 -28.43 5.54
C PHE A 14 34.28 -27.15 6.30
N LEU A 15 34.56 -25.98 5.72
CA LEU A 15 34.02 -24.71 6.19
C LEU A 15 32.53 -24.69 5.85
N PRO A 16 31.62 -24.50 6.83
CA PRO A 16 30.21 -24.29 6.53
C PRO A 16 30.09 -22.99 5.73
N LYS A 17 29.60 -23.05 4.48
CA LYS A 17 29.14 -21.90 3.77
C LYS A 17 27.96 -21.34 4.57
N SER A 18 28.16 -20.20 5.24
CA SER A 18 27.08 -19.39 5.79
C SER A 18 26.20 -18.99 4.61
N GLY A 19 25.18 -19.78 4.32
CA GLY A 19 24.14 -19.38 3.39
C GLY A 19 23.44 -18.16 3.99
N PHE A 20 23.64 -16.98 3.39
CA PHE A 20 22.69 -15.87 3.62
C PHE A 20 21.32 -16.44 3.28
N ALA A 21 20.44 -16.55 4.28
CA ALA A 21 19.05 -16.88 4.04
C ALA A 21 18.53 -15.86 3.02
N ALA A 22 18.09 -16.32 1.86
CA ALA A 22 17.45 -15.46 0.88
C ALA A 22 16.30 -14.75 1.61
N ALA A 23 16.26 -13.41 1.53
CA ALA A 23 15.21 -12.63 2.18
C ALA A 23 13.84 -13.19 1.74
N ASN A 24 13.00 -13.53 2.71
CA ASN A 24 11.68 -14.05 2.42
C ASN A 24 10.85 -12.93 1.82
N ALA A 25 10.17 -13.18 0.70
CA ALA A 25 9.31 -12.19 0.01
C ALA A 25 8.26 -11.58 0.95
N GLU A 26 7.73 -12.38 1.86
CA GLU A 26 6.76 -11.95 2.86
C GLU A 26 7.37 -10.95 3.84
N ASP A 27 8.59 -11.20 4.33
CA ASP A 27 9.27 -10.30 5.26
C ASP A 27 9.61 -8.96 4.61
N ILE A 28 10.01 -8.97 3.32
CA ILE A 28 10.26 -7.75 2.53
C ILE A 28 8.95 -6.94 2.41
N LEU A 29 7.83 -7.60 2.10
CA LEU A 29 6.53 -6.94 1.96
C LEU A 29 6.05 -6.36 3.29
N ILE A 30 6.19 -7.10 4.40
CA ILE A 30 5.85 -6.64 5.76
C ILE A 30 6.68 -5.40 6.13
N ALA A 31 7.99 -5.42 5.86
CA ALA A 31 8.87 -4.28 6.11
C ALA A 31 8.45 -3.05 5.29
N SER A 32 8.08 -3.23 4.02
CA SER A 32 7.58 -2.16 3.17
C SER A 32 6.21 -1.62 3.62
N ASP A 33 5.31 -2.49 4.10
CA ASP A 33 4.04 -2.08 4.69
C ASP A 33 4.23 -1.24 5.96
N ALA A 34 5.22 -1.56 6.81
CA ALA A 34 5.56 -0.77 8.00
C ALA A 34 6.06 0.64 7.66
N ILE A 35 6.71 0.81 6.48
CA ILE A 35 7.09 2.13 5.96
C ILE A 35 5.85 2.88 5.45
N ARG A 36 4.95 2.21 4.73
CA ARG A 36 3.74 2.84 4.18
C ARG A 36 2.76 3.26 5.27
N ASN A 37 2.58 2.43 6.28
CA ASN A 37 1.50 2.53 7.26
C ASN A 37 2.03 2.78 8.68
N PRO A 38 1.50 3.78 9.44
CA PRO A 38 1.82 3.92 10.85
C PRO A 38 1.40 2.68 11.66
N GLY A 39 2.28 2.21 12.57
CA GLY A 39 2.00 1.08 13.48
C GLY A 39 1.04 1.39 14.63
N ARG A 40 0.30 2.50 14.55
CA ARG A 40 -0.66 2.99 15.56
C ARG A 40 -1.91 3.54 14.89
N ALA A 41 -2.95 3.81 15.66
CA ALA A 41 -4.12 4.50 15.16
C ALA A 41 -3.78 5.96 14.81
N PHE A 42 -4.24 6.43 13.64
CA PHE A 42 -3.88 7.74 13.10
C PHE A 42 -4.97 8.32 12.21
N SER A 43 -4.88 9.62 11.96
CA SER A 43 -5.55 10.27 10.85
C SER A 43 -4.54 10.87 9.88
N VAL A 44 -4.93 10.96 8.60
CA VAL A 44 -4.14 11.57 7.53
C VAL A 44 -5.07 12.27 6.55
N THR A 45 -4.66 13.44 6.08
CA THR A 45 -5.33 14.14 4.97
C THR A 45 -4.80 13.58 3.66
N VAL A 46 -5.70 13.19 2.75
CA VAL A 46 -5.40 12.68 1.42
C VAL A 46 -5.97 13.64 0.39
N THR A 47 -5.12 14.25 -0.42
CA THR A 47 -5.54 15.08 -1.55
C THR A 47 -5.29 14.33 -2.85
N LEU A 48 -6.35 14.08 -3.60
CA LEU A 48 -6.33 13.53 -4.95
C LEU A 48 -6.41 14.66 -5.95
N THR A 49 -5.52 14.70 -6.92
CA THR A 49 -5.55 15.65 -8.03
C THR A 49 -5.41 14.90 -9.34
N GLU A 50 -6.41 14.99 -10.20
CA GLU A 50 -6.41 14.36 -11.52
C GLU A 50 -5.87 15.33 -12.57
N PHE A 51 -4.99 14.79 -13.43
CA PHE A 51 -4.43 15.49 -14.58
C PHE A 51 -4.73 14.71 -15.84
N GLN A 52 -5.09 15.44 -16.91
CA GLN A 52 -5.21 14.93 -18.27
C GLN A 52 -4.33 15.79 -19.18
N ALA A 53 -3.39 15.13 -19.88
CA ALA A 53 -2.41 15.81 -20.74
C ALA A 53 -1.69 16.99 -20.03
N GLY A 54 -1.31 16.79 -18.77
CA GLY A 54 -0.62 17.79 -17.94
C GLY A 54 -1.50 18.90 -17.37
N LYS A 55 -2.81 18.95 -17.68
CA LYS A 55 -3.76 19.93 -17.12
C LYS A 55 -4.54 19.31 -15.98
N GLN A 56 -4.66 20.01 -14.86
CA GLN A 56 -5.53 19.60 -13.77
C GLN A 56 -7.00 19.67 -14.21
N VAL A 57 -7.73 18.57 -13.99
CA VAL A 57 -9.14 18.44 -14.39
C VAL A 57 -10.07 18.29 -13.19
N ASP A 58 -9.63 17.66 -12.09
CA ASP A 58 -10.43 17.53 -10.86
C ASP A 58 -9.54 17.43 -9.62
N THR A 59 -10.13 17.65 -8.45
CA THR A 59 -9.46 17.47 -7.15
C THR A 59 -10.44 17.10 -6.06
N SER A 60 -9.99 16.28 -5.10
CA SER A 60 -10.76 15.91 -3.92
C SER A 60 -9.85 15.86 -2.70
N THR A 61 -10.37 16.26 -1.55
CA THR A 61 -9.65 16.15 -0.26
C THR A 61 -10.46 15.28 0.69
N LEU A 62 -9.79 14.31 1.27
CA LEU A 62 -10.33 13.31 2.17
C LEU A 62 -9.54 13.35 3.49
N VAL A 63 -10.17 12.93 4.59
CA VAL A 63 -9.46 12.62 5.84
C VAL A 63 -9.72 11.15 6.15
N SER A 64 -8.66 10.36 6.21
CA SER A 64 -8.71 8.94 6.58
C SER A 64 -8.37 8.79 8.06
N TYR A 65 -9.20 8.06 8.79
CA TYR A 65 -9.00 7.62 10.18
C TYR A 65 -8.79 6.12 10.15
N SER A 66 -7.59 5.67 10.51
CA SER A 66 -7.19 4.27 10.33
C SER A 66 -6.56 3.70 11.59
N ARG A 67 -6.89 2.46 11.91
CA ARG A 67 -6.22 1.66 12.94
C ARG A 67 -6.16 0.19 12.55
N THR A 68 -5.18 -0.51 13.07
CA THR A 68 -5.11 -1.97 12.92
C THR A 68 -6.18 -2.64 13.77
N GLN A 69 -6.80 -3.67 13.21
CA GLN A 69 -7.71 -4.55 13.93
C GLN A 69 -6.92 -5.49 14.85
N ALA A 70 -7.44 -5.76 16.04
CA ALA A 70 -6.81 -6.69 16.99
C ALA A 70 -6.70 -8.11 16.42
N GLN A 71 -7.66 -8.52 15.59
CA GLN A 71 -7.64 -9.80 14.90
C GLN A 71 -7.13 -9.61 13.47
N GLY A 72 -6.11 -10.40 13.08
CA GLY A 72 -5.59 -10.45 11.72
C GLY A 72 -4.63 -9.34 11.30
N GLY A 73 -4.53 -8.22 12.03
CA GLY A 73 -3.56 -7.14 11.78
C GLY A 73 -3.80 -6.34 10.50
N GLN A 74 -4.98 -6.45 9.86
CA GLN A 74 -5.40 -5.56 8.76
C GLN A 74 -5.96 -4.26 9.34
N PHE A 75 -5.95 -3.18 8.55
CA PHE A 75 -6.54 -1.91 8.95
C PHE A 75 -8.06 -1.92 8.76
N ALA A 76 -8.75 -1.24 9.69
CA ALA A 76 -10.06 -0.67 9.43
C ALA A 76 -9.91 0.85 9.27
N SER A 77 -10.63 1.43 8.31
CA SER A 77 -10.49 2.84 7.94
C SER A 77 -11.85 3.48 7.71
N LEU A 78 -12.06 4.64 8.36
CA LEU A 78 -13.16 5.54 8.04
C LEU A 78 -12.60 6.73 7.27
N VAL A 79 -13.08 6.94 6.05
CA VAL A 79 -12.66 8.04 5.17
C VAL A 79 -13.79 9.05 5.06
N ARG A 80 -13.51 10.31 5.42
CA ARG A 80 -14.45 11.42 5.30
C ARG A 80 -14.08 12.31 4.12
N PHE A 81 -15.03 12.60 3.27
CA PHE A 81 -14.90 13.57 2.19
C PHE A 81 -14.99 14.98 2.76
N VAL A 82 -14.05 15.85 2.38
CA VAL A 82 -13.94 17.24 2.86
C VAL A 82 -14.17 18.23 1.74
N LEU A 83 -13.54 18.01 0.59
CA LEU A 83 -13.67 18.82 -0.61
C LEU A 83 -13.85 17.91 -1.83
N PRO A 84 -14.57 18.39 -2.86
CA PRO A 84 -15.31 19.65 -2.96
C PRO A 84 -16.56 19.68 -2.06
N ALA A 85 -17.17 20.85 -1.90
CA ALA A 85 -18.33 21.05 -1.01
C ALA A 85 -19.52 20.13 -1.34
N ARG A 86 -19.73 19.75 -2.63
CA ARG A 86 -20.77 18.81 -3.06
C ARG A 86 -20.62 17.39 -2.47
N ASP A 87 -19.40 17.03 -2.05
CA ASP A 87 -19.07 15.72 -1.49
C ASP A 87 -18.79 15.77 0.01
N ALA A 88 -18.74 16.97 0.59
CA ALA A 88 -18.42 17.16 2.00
C ALA A 88 -19.39 16.41 2.92
N GLY A 89 -18.84 15.70 3.91
CA GLY A 89 -19.62 14.92 4.86
C GLY A 89 -19.97 13.50 4.42
N LYS A 90 -19.77 13.14 3.14
CA LYS A 90 -19.86 11.74 2.71
C LYS A 90 -18.79 10.92 3.42
N LEU A 91 -19.08 9.65 3.69
CA LEU A 91 -18.20 8.75 4.41
C LEU A 91 -18.00 7.46 3.64
N MET A 92 -16.81 6.89 3.76
CA MET A 92 -16.51 5.56 3.26
C MET A 92 -15.84 4.76 4.38
N LEU A 93 -16.38 3.58 4.69
CA LEU A 93 -15.89 2.70 5.74
C LEU A 93 -15.36 1.42 5.13
N LYS A 94 -14.06 1.14 5.30
CA LYS A 94 -13.47 -0.18 5.07
C LYS A 94 -13.32 -0.89 6.41
N ASN A 95 -13.96 -2.06 6.53
CA ASN A 95 -13.82 -2.93 7.70
C ASN A 95 -13.81 -4.40 7.23
N GLY A 96 -12.69 -5.09 7.42
CA GLY A 96 -12.45 -6.38 6.78
C GLY A 96 -12.53 -6.24 5.25
N ASN A 97 -13.29 -7.12 4.60
CA ASN A 97 -13.50 -7.11 3.15
C ASN A 97 -14.65 -6.20 2.71
N ASP A 98 -15.39 -5.63 3.66
CA ASP A 98 -16.50 -4.75 3.36
C ASP A 98 -16.06 -3.31 3.16
N LEU A 99 -16.59 -2.70 2.10
CA LEU A 99 -16.44 -1.27 1.82
C LEU A 99 -17.83 -0.66 1.70
N TRP A 100 -18.18 0.21 2.65
CA TRP A 100 -19.47 0.89 2.72
C TRP A 100 -19.30 2.37 2.42
N PHE A 101 -20.24 2.92 1.66
CA PHE A 101 -20.35 4.36 1.39
C PHE A 101 -21.64 4.88 1.99
N TYR A 102 -21.56 6.00 2.71
CA TYR A 102 -22.69 6.70 3.29
C TYR A 102 -22.76 8.13 2.75
N ASP A 103 -23.93 8.50 2.24
CA ASP A 103 -24.24 9.86 1.81
C ASP A 103 -25.25 10.47 2.80
N PRO A 104 -24.88 11.55 3.54
CA PRO A 104 -25.77 12.16 4.52
C PRO A 104 -27.01 12.81 3.87
N THR A 105 -26.99 13.12 2.58
CA THR A 105 -28.11 13.75 1.86
C THR A 105 -29.31 12.83 1.77
N ASN A 106 -29.08 11.57 1.42
CA ASN A 106 -30.14 10.56 1.29
C ASN A 106 -30.16 9.57 2.47
N LYS A 107 -29.22 9.72 3.42
CA LYS A 107 -29.06 8.85 4.61
C LYS A 107 -28.94 7.36 4.28
N ALA A 108 -28.47 7.05 3.07
CA ALA A 108 -28.30 5.68 2.60
C ALA A 108 -26.85 5.19 2.76
N SER A 109 -26.70 3.93 3.19
CA SER A 109 -25.41 3.22 3.15
C SER A 109 -25.47 2.16 2.06
N VAL A 110 -24.54 2.22 1.11
CA VAL A 110 -24.41 1.26 0.01
C VAL A 110 -23.06 0.56 0.08
N ARG A 111 -23.01 -0.70 -0.33
CA ARG A 111 -21.74 -1.43 -0.45
C ARG A 111 -21.08 -1.03 -1.76
N LEU A 112 -19.80 -0.68 -1.71
CA LEU A 112 -18.99 -0.37 -2.87
C LEU A 112 -18.01 -1.49 -3.19
N SER A 113 -17.61 -1.55 -4.48
CA SER A 113 -16.43 -2.32 -4.88
C SER A 113 -15.16 -1.52 -4.58
N PRO A 114 -14.14 -2.12 -3.96
CA PRO A 114 -12.85 -1.46 -3.75
C PRO A 114 -12.14 -1.12 -5.06
N GLN A 115 -12.41 -1.84 -6.17
CA GLN A 115 -11.84 -1.60 -7.49
C GLN A 115 -12.48 -0.39 -8.21
N GLN A 116 -13.68 0.01 -7.80
CA GLN A 116 -14.38 1.13 -8.44
C GLN A 116 -13.56 2.42 -8.28
N ARG A 117 -13.47 3.18 -9.37
CA ARG A 117 -12.76 4.47 -9.38
C ARG A 117 -13.46 5.47 -8.45
N LEU A 118 -12.64 6.15 -7.65
CA LEU A 118 -13.04 7.24 -6.77
C LEU A 118 -12.83 8.59 -7.48
N LEU A 119 -11.58 8.86 -7.89
CA LEU A 119 -11.19 10.04 -8.66
C LEU A 119 -10.01 9.69 -9.57
N GLY A 120 -10.09 10.03 -10.85
CA GLY A 120 -9.05 9.74 -11.82
C GLY A 120 -8.66 8.27 -11.82
N GLN A 121 -7.40 7.97 -11.53
CA GLN A 121 -6.88 6.59 -11.45
C GLN A 121 -6.88 6.02 -10.02
N ALA A 122 -7.23 6.81 -9.01
CA ALA A 122 -7.41 6.32 -7.66
C ALA A 122 -8.73 5.55 -7.52
N SER A 123 -8.65 4.31 -7.02
CA SER A 123 -9.81 3.48 -6.68
C SER A 123 -10.23 3.72 -5.23
N ASN A 124 -11.45 3.31 -4.87
CA ASN A 124 -11.94 3.40 -3.48
C ASN A 124 -11.00 2.71 -2.48
N GLY A 125 -10.41 1.57 -2.88
CA GLY A 125 -9.45 0.84 -2.04
C GLY A 125 -8.11 1.53 -1.84
N ASP A 126 -7.71 2.47 -2.71
CA ASP A 126 -6.41 3.15 -2.60
C ASP A 126 -6.37 4.21 -1.49
N VAL A 127 -7.52 4.79 -1.14
CA VAL A 127 -7.61 5.80 -0.08
C VAL A 127 -7.87 5.21 1.29
N ALA A 128 -8.19 3.92 1.37
CA ALA A 128 -8.25 3.16 2.61
C ALA A 128 -6.86 2.61 2.94
N THR A 129 -6.46 2.69 4.20
CA THR A 129 -5.19 2.10 4.64
C THR A 129 -5.28 0.59 4.63
N VAL A 130 -4.29 -0.09 4.03
CA VAL A 130 -4.22 -1.56 3.98
C VAL A 130 -2.79 -2.05 4.15
N ASN A 131 -2.62 -3.18 4.83
CA ASN A 131 -1.40 -3.98 4.81
C ASN A 131 -1.47 -4.97 3.65
N LEU A 132 -0.61 -4.79 2.66
CA LEU A 132 -0.58 -5.68 1.49
C LEU A 132 -0.21 -7.10 1.88
N ALA A 133 0.67 -7.30 2.86
CA ALA A 133 1.03 -8.63 3.39
C ALA A 133 -0.15 -9.41 4.01
N LYS A 134 -1.29 -8.75 4.27
CA LYS A 134 -2.52 -9.42 4.72
C LYS A 134 -3.48 -9.76 3.59
N ASP A 135 -3.42 -9.01 2.52
CA ASP A 135 -4.31 -9.13 1.37
C ASP A 135 -3.68 -9.94 0.22
N TYR A 136 -2.34 -10.11 0.23
CA TYR A 136 -1.60 -10.75 -0.86
C TYR A 136 -0.57 -11.75 -0.35
N LYS A 137 -0.38 -12.81 -1.13
CA LYS A 137 0.76 -13.73 -1.00
C LYS A 137 1.90 -13.23 -1.86
N ALA A 138 3.07 -13.00 -1.26
CA ALA A 138 4.25 -12.49 -1.95
C ALA A 138 5.15 -13.62 -2.46
N THR A 139 5.73 -13.41 -3.65
CA THR A 139 6.79 -14.25 -4.23
C THR A 139 7.90 -13.34 -4.75
N LEU A 140 9.16 -13.61 -4.37
CA LEU A 140 10.32 -12.89 -4.90
C LEU A 140 10.60 -13.37 -6.33
N VAL A 141 10.53 -12.44 -7.28
CA VAL A 141 10.85 -12.70 -8.69
C VAL A 141 12.36 -12.58 -8.93
N GLY A 142 13.00 -11.62 -8.27
CA GLY A 142 14.43 -11.33 -8.36
C GLY A 142 14.74 -9.89 -8.02
N ASP A 143 16.00 -9.51 -8.16
CA ASP A 143 16.47 -8.14 -7.99
C ASP A 143 16.72 -7.52 -9.36
N GLU A 144 16.29 -6.28 -9.53
CA GLU A 144 16.54 -5.52 -10.77
C GLU A 144 16.70 -4.02 -10.49
N ASP A 145 17.33 -3.31 -11.42
CA ASP A 145 17.41 -1.86 -11.37
C ASP A 145 16.10 -1.25 -11.88
N VAL A 146 15.55 -0.29 -11.14
CA VAL A 146 14.31 0.40 -11.48
C VAL A 146 14.47 1.91 -11.32
N LEU A 147 13.82 2.69 -12.19
CA LEU A 147 13.68 4.13 -11.97
C LEU A 147 12.60 4.37 -10.91
N ASP A 148 13.00 5.07 -9.83
CA ASP A 148 12.07 5.51 -8.77
C ASP A 148 11.20 6.70 -9.22
N GLY A 149 10.31 7.16 -8.35
CA GLY A 149 9.44 8.31 -8.59
C GLY A 149 10.17 9.65 -8.74
N GLU A 150 11.47 9.70 -8.39
CA GLU A 150 12.37 10.86 -8.56
C GLU A 150 13.31 10.69 -9.76
N ARG A 151 13.07 9.66 -10.61
CA ARG A 151 13.89 9.31 -11.80
C ARG A 151 15.33 8.92 -11.48
N ARG A 152 15.60 8.40 -10.28
CA ARG A 152 16.89 7.83 -9.90
C ARG A 152 16.85 6.33 -10.07
N THR A 153 17.94 5.73 -10.58
CA THR A 153 18.09 4.28 -10.62
C THR A 153 18.32 3.74 -9.21
N ARG A 154 17.49 2.77 -8.82
CA ARG A 154 17.55 2.10 -7.52
C ARG A 154 17.56 0.60 -7.73
N LYS A 155 18.37 -0.12 -6.95
CA LYS A 155 18.29 -1.58 -6.89
C LYS A 155 17.09 -2.00 -6.06
N ALA A 156 16.23 -2.84 -6.61
CA ALA A 156 14.97 -3.21 -5.99
C ALA A 156 14.73 -4.72 -6.03
N HIS A 157 14.15 -5.25 -4.94
CA HIS A 157 13.47 -6.53 -4.95
C HIS A 157 12.18 -6.39 -5.74
N LYS A 158 12.01 -7.18 -6.80
CA LYS A 158 10.74 -7.31 -7.51
C LYS A 158 9.92 -8.42 -6.88
N LEU A 159 8.77 -8.10 -6.33
CA LEU A 159 7.80 -9.04 -5.79
C LEU A 159 6.61 -9.19 -6.76
N ALA A 160 6.15 -10.44 -6.92
CA ALA A 160 4.83 -10.75 -7.46
C ALA A 160 3.87 -11.03 -6.30
N LEU A 161 2.77 -10.28 -6.24
CA LEU A 161 1.77 -10.37 -5.19
C LEU A 161 0.48 -10.92 -5.79
N ALA A 162 -0.01 -12.06 -5.29
CA ALA A 162 -1.27 -12.67 -5.69
C ALA A 162 -2.34 -12.46 -4.60
N ALA A 163 -3.52 -11.99 -4.97
CA ALA A 163 -4.63 -11.78 -4.04
C ALA A 163 -5.00 -13.07 -3.29
N VAL A 164 -5.19 -12.97 -1.96
CA VAL A 164 -5.64 -14.10 -1.12
C VAL A 164 -7.17 -14.27 -1.14
N SER A 165 -7.90 -13.28 -1.63
CA SER A 165 -9.36 -13.25 -1.71
C SER A 165 -9.81 -12.40 -2.91
N PRO A 166 -10.94 -12.70 -3.56
CA PRO A 166 -11.50 -11.88 -4.64
C PRO A 166 -12.00 -10.49 -4.16
N ASP A 167 -12.19 -10.30 -2.86
CA ASP A 167 -12.69 -9.04 -2.29
C ASP A 167 -11.59 -7.97 -2.10
N VAL A 168 -10.31 -8.29 -2.40
CA VAL A 168 -9.24 -7.30 -2.36
C VAL A 168 -9.26 -6.39 -3.58
N THR A 169 -8.57 -5.25 -3.50
CA THR A 169 -8.69 -4.20 -4.53
C THR A 169 -8.16 -4.65 -5.91
N TYR A 170 -7.10 -5.44 -5.98
CA TYR A 170 -6.47 -5.88 -7.23
C TYR A 170 -6.23 -7.38 -7.23
N ALA A 171 -6.37 -8.02 -8.39
CA ALA A 171 -6.14 -9.46 -8.51
C ALA A 171 -4.66 -9.83 -8.32
N SER A 172 -3.77 -8.99 -8.83
CA SER A 172 -2.33 -9.13 -8.61
C SER A 172 -1.60 -7.78 -8.68
N ILE A 173 -0.41 -7.74 -8.06
CA ILE A 173 0.45 -6.57 -8.05
C ILE A 173 1.89 -7.02 -8.33
N GLU A 174 2.61 -6.31 -9.20
CA GLU A 174 4.07 -6.34 -9.22
C GLU A 174 4.57 -5.16 -8.40
N MET A 175 5.45 -5.39 -7.43
CA MET A 175 5.94 -4.35 -6.55
C MET A 175 7.46 -4.34 -6.49
N TRP A 176 8.05 -3.16 -6.61
CA TRP A 176 9.48 -2.92 -6.48
C TRP A 176 9.77 -2.23 -5.16
N ILE A 177 10.56 -2.89 -4.35
CA ILE A 177 10.93 -2.47 -2.99
C ILE A 177 12.44 -2.30 -2.93
N ASP A 178 12.90 -1.15 -2.47
CA ASP A 178 14.32 -0.81 -2.37
C ASP A 178 15.08 -1.82 -1.50
N VAL A 179 16.18 -2.36 -2.03
CA VAL A 179 17.01 -3.38 -1.34
C VAL A 179 17.66 -2.84 -0.07
N GLU A 180 18.00 -1.53 -0.05
CA GLU A 180 18.76 -0.94 1.06
C GLU A 180 17.89 -0.58 2.27
N ASN A 181 16.63 -0.17 2.01
CA ASN A 181 15.81 0.47 3.06
C ASN A 181 14.33 0.05 3.06
N ASN A 182 13.95 -0.94 2.26
CA ASN A 182 12.58 -1.48 2.11
C ASN A 182 11.52 -0.44 1.70
N ARG A 183 11.91 0.73 1.17
CA ARG A 183 10.97 1.72 0.68
C ARG A 183 10.24 1.19 -0.56
N PRO A 184 8.91 1.33 -0.64
CA PRO A 184 8.20 1.09 -1.89
C PRO A 184 8.64 2.11 -2.92
N LEU A 185 9.04 1.66 -4.11
CA LEU A 185 9.48 2.53 -5.21
C LEU A 185 8.41 2.65 -6.28
N LYS A 186 7.87 1.50 -6.69
CA LYS A 186 6.93 1.38 -7.80
C LYS A 186 6.02 0.18 -7.59
N ALA A 187 4.79 0.26 -8.10
CA ALA A 187 3.88 -0.87 -8.19
C ALA A 187 3.09 -0.84 -9.50
N ARG A 188 2.76 -2.01 -10.05
CA ARG A 188 1.86 -2.20 -11.20
C ARG A 188 0.69 -3.05 -10.73
N PHE A 189 -0.52 -2.60 -11.02
CA PHE A 189 -1.75 -3.22 -10.54
C PHE A 189 -2.53 -3.84 -11.70
N PHE A 190 -2.98 -5.08 -11.52
CA PHE A 190 -3.61 -5.86 -12.57
C PHE A 190 -5.02 -6.31 -12.19
N ALA A 191 -5.88 -6.39 -13.20
CA ALA A 191 -7.19 -7.03 -13.11
C ALA A 191 -7.05 -8.56 -13.16
N GLU A 192 -8.14 -9.30 -12.88
CA GLU A 192 -8.22 -10.76 -13.04
C GLU A 192 -7.86 -11.23 -14.46
N SER A 193 -8.18 -10.43 -15.47
CA SER A 193 -7.81 -10.68 -16.87
C SER A 193 -6.32 -10.45 -17.17
N SER A 194 -5.47 -10.21 -16.15
CA SER A 194 -4.06 -9.83 -16.27
C SER A 194 -3.83 -8.50 -17.01
N ARG A 195 -4.88 -7.71 -17.25
CA ARG A 195 -4.75 -6.39 -17.87
C ARG A 195 -4.14 -5.42 -16.85
N LEU A 196 -3.11 -4.68 -17.26
CA LEU A 196 -2.56 -3.59 -16.48
C LEU A 196 -3.62 -2.50 -16.30
N LEU A 197 -3.94 -2.19 -15.05
CA LEU A 197 -4.89 -1.12 -14.70
C LEU A 197 -4.18 0.21 -14.52
N LYS A 198 -3.05 0.19 -13.79
CA LYS A 198 -2.28 1.40 -13.49
C LYS A 198 -0.88 1.06 -12.98
N THR A 199 -0.02 2.08 -13.02
CA THR A 199 1.31 2.07 -12.39
C THR A 199 1.36 3.17 -11.35
N ALA A 200 1.85 2.87 -10.13
CA ALA A 200 2.08 3.84 -9.08
C ALA A 200 3.57 4.00 -8.80
N TYR A 201 3.99 5.23 -8.51
CA TYR A 201 5.34 5.56 -8.04
C TYR A 201 5.22 6.26 -6.69
N TYR A 202 5.94 5.72 -5.68
CA TYR A 202 5.99 6.27 -4.33
C TYR A 202 7.19 7.21 -4.22
N ARG A 203 6.96 8.42 -3.69
CA ARG A 203 8.01 9.43 -3.63
C ARG A 203 7.82 10.44 -2.50
N ARG A 204 8.76 11.39 -2.37
CA ARG A 204 8.74 12.44 -1.35
C ARG A 204 8.63 11.86 0.05
N PHE A 205 9.59 10.98 0.38
CA PHE A 205 9.64 10.40 1.71
C PHE A 205 9.95 11.47 2.75
N GLN A 206 9.12 11.53 3.81
CA GLN A 206 9.25 12.47 4.92
C GLN A 206 9.03 11.75 6.25
N SER A 207 9.57 12.33 7.32
CA SER A 207 9.40 11.79 8.68
C SER A 207 8.00 12.08 9.19
N GLU A 208 7.15 11.05 9.24
CA GLU A 208 5.76 11.13 9.69
C GLU A 208 5.46 10.06 10.73
N LEU A 209 4.98 10.46 11.91
CA LEU A 209 4.67 9.57 13.04
C LEU A 209 5.81 8.58 13.38
N GLY A 210 7.05 9.10 13.36
CA GLY A 210 8.25 8.36 13.81
C GLY A 210 8.88 7.44 12.77
N ALA A 211 8.47 7.52 11.49
CA ALA A 211 9.12 6.80 10.39
C ALA A 211 9.08 7.59 9.08
N GLU A 212 10.04 7.32 8.20
CA GLU A 212 10.10 7.87 6.85
C GLU A 212 9.01 7.22 5.98
N ARG A 213 8.04 8.02 5.49
CA ARG A 213 6.89 7.56 4.71
C ARG A 213 6.78 8.29 3.38
N PRO A 214 6.30 7.63 2.31
CA PRO A 214 5.99 8.33 1.07
C PRO A 214 4.81 9.29 1.32
N THR A 215 5.01 10.57 1.08
CA THR A 215 3.95 11.59 1.19
C THR A 215 3.31 11.92 -0.15
N GLU A 216 3.76 11.27 -1.23
CA GLU A 216 3.19 11.42 -2.55
C GLU A 216 3.24 10.11 -3.32
N THR A 217 2.12 9.77 -3.98
CA THR A 217 2.02 8.67 -4.93
C THR A 217 1.52 9.21 -6.26
N VAL A 218 2.29 8.98 -7.33
CA VAL A 218 1.89 9.32 -8.71
C VAL A 218 1.28 8.07 -9.33
N ILE A 219 0.03 8.12 -9.73
CA ILE A 219 -0.71 7.00 -10.34
C ILE A 219 -0.94 7.33 -11.81
N ILE A 220 -0.47 6.46 -12.68
CA ILE A 220 -0.57 6.60 -14.14
C ILE A 220 -1.49 5.50 -14.66
N ASP A 221 -2.45 5.83 -15.51
CA ASP A 221 -3.34 4.86 -16.16
C ASP A 221 -2.55 3.82 -16.96
N GLY A 222 -3.02 2.58 -16.97
CA GLY A 222 -2.34 1.49 -17.67
C GLY A 222 -2.44 1.54 -19.19
N LEU A 223 -3.38 2.29 -19.73
CA LEU A 223 -3.67 2.42 -21.17
C LEU A 223 -3.35 3.82 -21.69
N ASP A 224 -3.64 4.85 -20.91
CA ASP A 224 -3.42 6.24 -21.28
C ASP A 224 -2.42 6.92 -20.33
N PRO A 225 -1.14 7.01 -20.68
CA PRO A 225 -0.11 7.61 -19.84
C PRO A 225 -0.28 9.12 -19.62
N GLN A 226 -1.20 9.79 -20.35
CA GLN A 226 -1.53 11.19 -20.15
C GLN A 226 -2.55 11.38 -19.01
N SER A 227 -3.21 10.30 -18.58
CA SER A 227 -4.12 10.30 -17.44
C SER A 227 -3.35 9.96 -16.17
N VAL A 228 -3.15 10.95 -15.33
CA VAL A 228 -2.33 10.87 -14.11
C VAL A 228 -3.13 11.36 -12.91
N THR A 229 -3.08 10.62 -11.81
CA THR A 229 -3.60 11.06 -10.52
C THR A 229 -2.47 11.21 -9.53
N LEU A 230 -2.40 12.38 -8.91
CA LEU A 230 -1.46 12.66 -7.83
C LEU A 230 -2.20 12.50 -6.50
N MET A 231 -1.73 11.58 -5.66
CA MET A 231 -2.23 11.36 -4.31
C MET A 231 -1.19 11.89 -3.32
N ARG A 232 -1.55 12.92 -2.55
CA ARG A 232 -0.71 13.52 -1.52
C ARG A 232 -1.25 13.22 -0.15
N PHE A 233 -0.33 12.94 0.78
CA PHE A 233 -0.61 12.67 2.17
C PHE A 233 -0.01 13.78 3.03
N SER A 234 -0.82 14.37 3.90
CA SER A 234 -0.42 15.44 4.83
C SER A 234 -1.14 15.30 6.17
N ASP A 235 -0.72 16.11 7.15
CA ASP A 235 -1.40 16.21 8.45
C ASP A 235 -1.56 14.86 9.17
N TYR A 236 -0.51 14.03 9.13
CA TYR A 236 -0.48 12.82 9.91
C TYR A 236 -0.58 13.12 11.42
N LYS A 237 -1.58 12.55 12.08
CA LYS A 237 -1.79 12.74 13.52
C LYS A 237 -2.08 11.41 14.20
N ALA A 238 -1.38 11.11 15.29
CA ALA A 238 -1.79 10.02 16.18
C ALA A 238 -3.18 10.32 16.76
N ARG A 239 -4.07 9.33 16.75
CA ARG A 239 -5.47 9.49 17.18
C ARG A 239 -5.92 8.30 17.99
N THR A 240 -6.88 8.53 18.87
CA THR A 240 -7.74 7.48 19.41
C THR A 240 -8.92 7.32 18.45
N ILE A 241 -9.14 6.11 17.92
CA ILE A 241 -10.24 5.81 17.03
C ILE A 241 -11.14 4.79 17.72
N PRO A 242 -12.33 5.22 18.19
CA PRO A 242 -13.29 4.35 18.85
C PRO A 242 -13.77 3.22 17.93
N ASP A 243 -14.06 2.05 18.48
CA ASP A 243 -14.61 0.91 17.73
C ASP A 243 -15.91 1.26 17.00
N THR A 244 -16.70 2.14 17.60
CA THR A 244 -17.98 2.60 17.04
C THR A 244 -17.81 3.31 15.70
N TRP A 245 -16.70 4.06 15.50
CA TRP A 245 -16.44 4.75 14.24
C TRP A 245 -16.25 3.79 13.06
N LEU A 246 -15.84 2.57 13.34
CA LEU A 246 -15.55 1.54 12.37
C LEU A 246 -16.73 0.55 12.18
N GLN A 247 -17.94 0.98 12.55
CA GLN A 247 -19.17 0.23 12.39
C GLN A 247 -20.12 0.93 11.40
N ARG A 248 -20.69 0.16 10.46
CA ARG A 248 -21.61 0.69 9.45
C ARG A 248 -22.76 1.50 10.05
N ASP A 249 -23.37 0.97 11.12
CA ASP A 249 -24.57 1.58 11.75
C ASP A 249 -24.26 2.86 12.51
N PHE A 250 -22.97 3.18 12.69
CA PHE A 250 -22.54 4.43 13.31
C PHE A 250 -22.34 5.57 12.30
N LEU A 251 -22.18 5.27 10.99
CA LEU A 251 -21.92 6.28 9.94
C LEU A 251 -22.85 7.49 9.99
N PRO A 252 -24.20 7.33 10.21
CA PRO A 252 -25.09 8.48 10.30
C PRO A 252 -24.86 9.40 11.51
N ARG A 253 -24.15 8.91 12.52
CA ARG A 253 -23.88 9.61 13.79
C ARG A 253 -22.44 10.12 13.90
N PHE A 254 -21.62 9.80 12.88
CA PHE A 254 -20.22 10.21 12.89
C PHE A 254 -20.10 11.74 12.85
N GLN A 255 -19.41 12.30 13.82
CA GLN A 255 -19.01 13.69 13.86
C GLN A 255 -17.50 13.75 14.07
N PRO A 256 -16.76 14.42 13.17
CA PRO A 256 -15.32 14.63 13.38
C PRO A 256 -15.11 15.59 14.55
N GLU A 257 -14.15 15.26 15.43
CA GLU A 257 -13.64 16.18 16.47
C GLU A 257 -12.77 17.28 15.86
#